data_2d4b5e5d569304113ea9f2e0c2f65c44
#
_entry.id   2d4b5e5d569304113ea9f2e0c2f65c44
#
_cell.length_a   1.000
_cell.length_b   1.000
_cell.length_c   1.000
_cell.angle_alpha   90.00
_cell.angle_beta   90.00
_cell.angle_gamma   90.00
#
_symmetry.space_group_name_H-M   'P 1'
#
loop_
_entity.id
_entity.type
_entity.pdbx_description
1 polymer ?
#
loop_
_entity_poly.entity_id
_entity_poly.type
_entity_poly.pdbx_seq_one_letter_code
_entity_poly.pdbx_strand_id
1 'polypeptide(L)'
;MRKKRLMALLLSGVMAATMFSVPVFAEEADTETATEGKDTGSDTPLVVGQTNFSEKFSGFFCEAVPDQQIADIVGAYLFDTDRSGAVIYNGIEGETHEYNGTDYTYTGLSDVTVTQNEDTTVYNFKLRDDVTFSDGEPLTADDLIFTLYVFADTDYDGGATLYSTNIKGLKNYRLNSTVADSITDEDVENVLNDMPDELAEKVKSDLIMPLLSSEYDWAESDWESYKE
;
A
#
# COMPACT_ATOMS: atom_id res chain seq x y z
N MET A 1 29.35 5.59 -4.96
CA MET A 1 28.11 6.07 -5.65
C MET A 1 27.59 5.17 -6.78
N ARG A 2 28.37 4.39 -7.52
CA ARG A 2 27.86 3.52 -8.62
C ARG A 2 27.22 2.20 -8.16
N LYS A 3 27.57 1.65 -7.00
CA LYS A 3 27.03 0.37 -6.49
C LYS A 3 25.63 0.50 -5.89
N LYS A 4 25.28 1.61 -5.25
CA LYS A 4 23.94 1.86 -4.65
C LYS A 4 22.84 2.06 -5.73
N ARG A 5 23.20 2.61 -6.89
CA ARG A 5 22.24 2.77 -8.02
C ARG A 5 21.95 1.45 -8.76
N LEU A 6 22.87 0.49 -8.71
CA LEU A 6 22.67 -0.82 -9.32
C LEU A 6 21.72 -1.71 -8.50
N MET A 7 21.73 -1.55 -7.19
CA MET A 7 20.86 -2.31 -6.27
C MET A 7 19.41 -1.84 -6.31
N ALA A 8 19.19 -0.54 -6.50
CA ALA A 8 17.82 0.01 -6.68
C ALA A 8 17.17 -0.44 -8.00
N LEU A 9 17.96 -0.65 -9.06
CA LEU A 9 17.48 -1.16 -10.35
C LEU A 9 17.16 -2.65 -10.35
N LEU A 10 17.77 -3.43 -9.43
CA LEU A 10 17.49 -4.87 -9.30
C LEU A 10 16.23 -5.15 -8.46
N LEU A 11 15.88 -4.29 -7.50
CA LEU A 11 14.63 -4.44 -6.74
C LEU A 11 13.38 -4.05 -7.54
N SER A 12 13.49 -3.11 -8.49
CA SER A 12 12.34 -2.73 -9.33
C SER A 12 12.03 -3.73 -10.45
N GLY A 13 12.96 -4.64 -10.76
CA GLY A 13 12.80 -5.66 -11.80
C GLY A 13 12.06 -6.94 -11.37
N VAL A 14 11.91 -7.18 -10.07
CA VAL A 14 11.35 -8.44 -9.55
C VAL A 14 9.82 -8.36 -9.35
N MET A 15 9.22 -7.18 -9.27
CA MET A 15 7.77 -7.04 -9.16
C MET A 15 6.98 -7.13 -10.48
N ALA A 16 7.65 -7.22 -11.64
CA ALA A 16 6.98 -7.24 -12.94
C ALA A 16 6.83 -8.64 -13.58
N ALA A 17 7.18 -9.72 -12.88
CA ALA A 17 7.29 -11.05 -13.50
C ALA A 17 6.38 -12.15 -12.94
N THR A 18 5.27 -11.82 -12.26
CA THR A 18 4.30 -12.84 -11.83
C THR A 18 2.88 -12.58 -12.36
N MET A 19 2.75 -12.26 -13.64
CA MET A 19 1.49 -12.51 -14.33
C MET A 19 1.56 -13.89 -14.99
N PHE A 20 1.12 -14.90 -14.26
CA PHE A 20 0.86 -16.20 -14.87
C PHE A 20 -0.35 -16.08 -15.78
N SER A 21 -0.10 -16.06 -17.09
CA SER A 21 -1.12 -16.32 -18.09
C SER A 21 -1.56 -17.79 -17.98
N VAL A 22 -2.71 -18.02 -17.43
CA VAL A 22 -3.40 -19.32 -17.55
C VAL A 22 -3.92 -19.39 -18.99
N PRO A 23 -3.60 -20.42 -19.77
CA PRO A 23 -4.23 -20.58 -21.08
C PRO A 23 -5.71 -20.93 -20.88
N VAL A 24 -6.58 -19.99 -21.20
CA VAL A 24 -8.00 -20.27 -21.38
C VAL A 24 -8.14 -20.97 -22.73
N PHE A 25 -8.53 -22.22 -22.73
CA PHE A 25 -9.01 -22.88 -23.93
C PHE A 25 -10.34 -22.22 -24.31
N ALA A 26 -10.29 -21.34 -25.29
CA ALA A 26 -11.50 -20.85 -25.94
C ALA A 26 -11.96 -21.90 -26.96
N GLU A 27 -13.08 -22.51 -26.67
CA GLU A 27 -13.89 -23.22 -27.66
C GLU A 27 -14.55 -22.16 -28.56
N GLU A 28 -14.43 -22.30 -29.87
CA GLU A 28 -15.00 -21.36 -30.83
C GLU A 28 -16.52 -21.28 -30.63
N ALA A 29 -17.00 -20.13 -30.22
CA ALA A 29 -18.41 -19.80 -30.20
C ALA A 29 -18.69 -18.65 -31.18
N ASP A 30 -19.68 -18.91 -32.00
CA ASP A 30 -20.19 -18.09 -33.09
C ASP A 30 -20.35 -16.61 -32.75
N THR A 31 -20.01 -15.78 -33.72
CA THR A 31 -20.18 -14.33 -33.73
C THR A 31 -21.68 -13.97 -33.65
N GLU A 32 -22.21 -13.71 -32.48
CA GLU A 32 -23.49 -13.02 -32.36
C GLU A 32 -23.24 -11.57 -31.87
N THR A 33 -23.88 -10.68 -32.61
CA THR A 33 -23.94 -9.22 -32.47
C THR A 33 -24.17 -8.79 -31.03
N ALA A 34 -23.29 -7.92 -30.49
CA ALA A 34 -23.43 -7.31 -29.17
C ALA A 34 -24.78 -6.57 -29.07
N THR A 35 -25.73 -7.18 -28.41
CA THR A 35 -26.91 -6.54 -27.88
C THR A 35 -26.54 -5.98 -26.50
N GLU A 36 -26.94 -4.73 -26.23
CA GLU A 36 -26.79 -4.08 -24.92
C GLU A 36 -27.14 -5.07 -23.81
N GLY A 37 -26.15 -5.37 -22.98
CA GLY A 37 -26.28 -6.34 -21.89
C GLY A 37 -27.27 -5.87 -20.85
N LYS A 38 -28.51 -6.35 -20.97
CA LYS A 38 -29.41 -6.40 -19.86
C LYS A 38 -28.76 -7.34 -18.85
N ASP A 39 -28.41 -6.81 -17.67
CA ASP A 39 -27.92 -7.61 -16.55
C ASP A 39 -28.95 -8.69 -16.21
N THR A 40 -28.79 -9.84 -16.83
CA THR A 40 -29.51 -11.05 -16.44
C THR A 40 -28.68 -11.66 -15.33
N GLY A 41 -28.85 -11.15 -14.11
CA GLY A 41 -28.19 -11.71 -12.94
C GLY A 41 -28.31 -13.23 -12.97
N SER A 42 -27.20 -13.91 -13.27
CA SER A 42 -27.16 -15.36 -13.21
C SER A 42 -27.28 -15.77 -11.75
N ASP A 43 -28.31 -16.55 -11.42
CA ASP A 43 -28.42 -17.19 -10.10
C ASP A 43 -27.28 -18.21 -9.83
N THR A 44 -26.39 -18.38 -10.81
CA THR A 44 -25.25 -19.29 -10.70
C THR A 44 -24.11 -18.55 -10.00
N PRO A 45 -23.68 -19.00 -8.81
CA PRO A 45 -22.58 -18.38 -8.09
C PRO A 45 -21.26 -18.54 -8.86
N LEU A 46 -20.46 -17.46 -8.90
CA LEU A 46 -19.08 -17.53 -9.36
C LEU A 46 -18.25 -18.28 -8.32
N VAL A 47 -17.66 -19.41 -8.71
CA VAL A 47 -16.77 -20.19 -7.84
C VAL A 47 -15.31 -19.89 -8.21
N VAL A 48 -14.57 -19.32 -7.28
CA VAL A 48 -13.15 -19.00 -7.44
C VAL A 48 -12.31 -19.94 -6.59
N GLY A 49 -11.37 -20.68 -7.25
CA GLY A 49 -10.41 -21.52 -6.55
C GLY A 49 -9.30 -20.69 -5.92
N GLN A 50 -9.04 -20.90 -4.64
CA GLN A 50 -8.00 -20.21 -3.88
C GLN A 50 -7.13 -21.20 -3.09
N THR A 51 -5.95 -20.74 -2.67
CA THR A 51 -5.18 -21.43 -1.64
C THR A 51 -5.85 -21.27 -0.27
N ASN A 52 -5.33 -21.92 0.76
CA ASN A 52 -5.92 -21.82 2.10
C ASN A 52 -5.84 -20.38 2.61
N PHE A 53 -6.90 -19.95 3.28
CA PHE A 53 -6.93 -18.69 4.01
C PHE A 53 -6.08 -18.80 5.30
N SER A 54 -5.47 -17.70 5.73
CA SER A 54 -4.88 -17.56 7.06
C SER A 54 -5.89 -17.03 8.08
N GLU A 55 -7.13 -16.75 7.64
CA GLU A 55 -8.26 -16.31 8.46
C GLU A 55 -8.08 -14.92 9.09
N LYS A 56 -7.19 -14.09 8.52
CA LYS A 56 -6.96 -12.70 8.90
C LYS A 56 -7.56 -11.76 7.86
N PHE A 57 -8.86 -11.51 7.95
CA PHE A 57 -9.60 -10.70 6.96
C PHE A 57 -9.65 -9.20 7.28
N SER A 58 -8.86 -8.72 8.23
CA SER A 58 -8.76 -7.29 8.53
C SER A 58 -7.92 -6.58 7.47
N GLY A 59 -8.43 -5.49 6.89
CA GLY A 59 -7.67 -4.66 5.95
C GLY A 59 -6.39 -4.04 6.55
N PHE A 60 -6.26 -4.02 7.88
CA PHE A 60 -5.05 -3.56 8.56
C PHE A 60 -3.96 -4.64 8.65
N PHE A 61 -4.34 -5.92 8.76
CA PHE A 61 -3.43 -7.01 9.15
C PHE A 61 -3.45 -8.21 8.23
N CYS A 62 -4.16 -8.16 7.09
CA CYS A 62 -4.14 -9.26 6.14
C CYS A 62 -2.82 -9.29 5.36
N GLU A 63 -2.11 -10.41 5.42
CA GLU A 63 -0.82 -10.63 4.76
C GLU A 63 -0.93 -11.62 3.60
N ALA A 64 -1.78 -12.64 3.76
CA ALA A 64 -1.98 -13.66 2.74
C ALA A 64 -2.84 -13.14 1.59
N VAL A 65 -2.43 -13.41 0.35
CA VAL A 65 -3.16 -12.96 -0.86
C VAL A 65 -4.64 -13.36 -0.86
N PRO A 66 -5.05 -14.59 -0.50
CA PRO A 66 -6.46 -14.96 -0.44
C PRO A 66 -7.26 -14.11 0.56
N ASP A 67 -6.67 -13.78 1.71
CA ASP A 67 -7.31 -12.95 2.74
C ASP A 67 -7.42 -11.49 2.27
N GLN A 68 -6.37 -10.95 1.61
CA GLN A 68 -6.40 -9.62 1.01
C GLN A 68 -7.50 -9.51 -0.03
N GLN A 69 -7.69 -10.50 -0.90
CA GLN A 69 -8.75 -10.48 -1.91
C GLN A 69 -10.15 -10.42 -1.30
N ILE A 70 -10.37 -11.05 -0.14
CA ILE A 70 -11.64 -10.92 0.58
C ILE A 70 -11.76 -9.52 1.21
N ALA A 71 -10.69 -9.01 1.82
CA ALA A 71 -10.66 -7.66 2.37
C ALA A 71 -10.92 -6.60 1.29
N ASP A 72 -10.37 -6.80 0.08
CA ASP A 72 -10.56 -5.90 -1.06
C ASP A 72 -12.02 -5.86 -1.56
N ILE A 73 -12.72 -6.99 -1.53
CA ILE A 73 -14.14 -7.05 -1.96
C ILE A 73 -15.06 -6.31 -0.99
N VAL A 74 -14.75 -6.32 0.31
CA VAL A 74 -15.60 -5.72 1.35
C VAL A 74 -15.08 -4.37 1.82
N GLY A 75 -13.88 -3.98 1.40
CA GLY A 75 -13.23 -2.72 1.78
C GLY A 75 -13.74 -1.53 0.97
N ALA A 76 -13.51 -0.33 1.50
CA ALA A 76 -13.68 0.93 0.80
C ALA A 76 -12.31 1.60 0.64
N TYR A 77 -11.97 1.99 -0.57
CA TYR A 77 -10.67 2.55 -0.91
C TYR A 77 -10.81 3.99 -1.39
N LEU A 78 -9.87 4.85 -0.98
CA LEU A 78 -9.82 6.25 -1.44
C LEU A 78 -9.45 6.38 -2.91
N PHE A 79 -8.63 5.44 -3.40
CA PHE A 79 -8.22 5.39 -4.79
C PHE A 79 -8.73 4.11 -5.42
N ASP A 80 -9.31 4.26 -6.59
CA ASP A 80 -9.58 3.15 -7.49
C ASP A 80 -8.67 3.22 -8.71
N THR A 81 -8.50 2.11 -9.39
CA THR A 81 -7.71 2.02 -10.62
C THR A 81 -8.52 1.38 -11.73
N ASP A 82 -8.24 1.80 -12.95
CA ASP A 82 -8.79 1.14 -14.13
C ASP A 82 -8.09 -0.20 -14.42
N ARG A 83 -8.53 -0.90 -15.47
CA ARG A 83 -7.96 -2.19 -15.90
C ARG A 83 -6.50 -2.11 -16.34
N SER A 84 -6.00 -0.92 -16.65
CA SER A 84 -4.59 -0.67 -16.98
C SER A 84 -3.73 -0.33 -15.76
N GLY A 85 -4.36 -0.14 -14.59
CA GLY A 85 -3.73 0.32 -13.35
C GLY A 85 -3.61 1.84 -13.24
N ALA A 86 -4.25 2.62 -14.12
CA ALA A 86 -4.30 4.07 -13.99
C ALA A 86 -5.27 4.48 -12.90
N VAL A 87 -4.89 5.50 -12.11
CA VAL A 87 -5.71 6.00 -11.00
C VAL A 87 -6.94 6.73 -11.53
N ILE A 88 -8.09 6.49 -10.90
CA ILE A 88 -9.34 7.21 -11.13
C ILE A 88 -9.37 8.42 -10.20
N TYR A 89 -9.45 9.62 -10.78
CA TYR A 89 -9.43 10.88 -10.02
C TYR A 89 -10.84 11.44 -9.74
N ASN A 90 -11.82 11.16 -10.60
CA ASN A 90 -13.21 11.63 -10.46
C ASN A 90 -14.13 10.43 -10.19
N GLY A 91 -13.91 9.74 -9.08
CA GLY A 91 -14.63 8.52 -8.74
C GLY A 91 -16.10 8.74 -8.42
N ILE A 92 -16.50 9.93 -7.96
CA ILE A 92 -17.89 10.23 -7.57
C ILE A 92 -18.79 10.28 -8.81
N GLU A 93 -18.40 11.01 -9.84
CA GLU A 93 -19.14 11.09 -11.11
C GLU A 93 -18.79 9.92 -12.04
N GLY A 94 -17.59 9.40 -11.89
CA GLY A 94 -17.03 8.33 -12.68
C GLY A 94 -16.20 8.83 -13.87
N GLU A 95 -15.21 8.02 -14.26
CA GLU A 95 -14.38 8.23 -15.43
C GLU A 95 -14.55 7.06 -16.41
N THR A 96 -14.57 7.37 -17.71
CA THR A 96 -14.65 6.34 -18.76
C THR A 96 -13.31 6.22 -19.44
N HIS A 97 -12.73 5.02 -19.37
CA HIS A 97 -11.44 4.68 -20.01
C HIS A 97 -11.60 3.52 -20.96
N GLU A 98 -10.95 3.62 -22.12
CA GLU A 98 -10.91 2.51 -23.09
C GLU A 98 -9.93 1.43 -22.63
N TYR A 99 -10.34 0.17 -22.72
CA TYR A 99 -9.45 -0.97 -22.56
C TYR A 99 -9.77 -2.04 -23.60
N ASN A 100 -8.78 -2.39 -24.42
CA ASN A 100 -8.91 -3.36 -25.51
C ASN A 100 -10.10 -3.11 -26.48
N GLY A 101 -10.32 -1.84 -26.84
CA GLY A 101 -11.37 -1.43 -27.77
C GLY A 101 -12.78 -1.37 -27.15
N THR A 102 -12.88 -1.45 -25.82
CA THR A 102 -14.14 -1.34 -25.08
C THR A 102 -14.04 -0.24 -24.04
N ASP A 103 -15.04 0.61 -23.98
CA ASP A 103 -15.15 1.65 -22.94
C ASP A 103 -15.70 1.08 -21.65
N TYR A 104 -15.01 1.38 -20.54
CA TYR A 104 -15.44 1.01 -19.19
C TYR A 104 -15.55 2.27 -18.34
N THR A 105 -16.66 2.40 -17.63
CA THR A 105 -16.86 3.48 -16.64
C THR A 105 -16.49 2.97 -15.25
N TYR A 106 -15.64 3.73 -14.57
CA TYR A 106 -15.14 3.43 -13.22
C TYR A 106 -15.68 4.47 -12.25
N THR A 107 -16.31 4.04 -11.20
CA THR A 107 -16.76 4.88 -10.09
C THR A 107 -16.04 4.46 -8.82
N GLY A 108 -15.86 5.38 -7.87
CA GLY A 108 -15.16 5.13 -6.62
C GLY A 108 -15.74 5.90 -5.44
N LEU A 109 -15.07 5.79 -4.31
CA LEU A 109 -15.46 6.44 -3.06
C LEU A 109 -15.21 7.95 -3.08
N SER A 110 -14.21 8.42 -3.84
CA SER A 110 -13.76 9.81 -3.76
C SER A 110 -13.42 10.43 -5.09
N ASP A 111 -13.50 11.77 -5.14
CA ASP A 111 -12.75 12.58 -6.10
C ASP A 111 -11.43 13.00 -5.47
N VAL A 112 -10.38 13.01 -6.26
CA VAL A 112 -9.03 13.35 -5.82
C VAL A 112 -8.47 14.48 -6.66
N THR A 113 -8.08 15.58 -6.03
CA THR A 113 -7.35 16.66 -6.69
C THR A 113 -5.91 16.67 -6.20
N VAL A 114 -4.97 16.56 -7.14
CA VAL A 114 -3.53 16.60 -6.87
C VAL A 114 -2.95 17.94 -7.26
N THR A 115 -2.33 18.62 -6.32
CA THR A 115 -1.63 19.88 -6.55
C THR A 115 -0.15 19.70 -6.23
N GLN A 116 0.69 19.89 -7.24
CA GLN A 116 2.13 19.80 -7.07
C GLN A 116 2.72 21.22 -6.91
N ASN A 117 3.43 21.44 -5.80
CA ASN A 117 4.26 22.60 -5.55
C ASN A 117 5.73 22.21 -5.73
N GLU A 118 6.66 23.17 -5.56
CA GLU A 118 8.11 22.92 -5.75
C GLU A 118 8.62 21.74 -4.89
N ASP A 119 8.24 21.70 -3.61
CA ASP A 119 8.75 20.72 -2.64
C ASP A 119 7.68 19.78 -2.09
N THR A 120 6.40 19.98 -2.44
CA THR A 120 5.30 19.21 -1.86
C THR A 120 4.24 18.86 -2.88
N THR A 121 3.64 17.69 -2.71
CA THR A 121 2.42 17.30 -3.43
C THR A 121 1.27 17.23 -2.43
N VAL A 122 0.18 17.93 -2.73
CA VAL A 122 -1.02 17.98 -1.89
C VAL A 122 -2.12 17.17 -2.57
N TYR A 123 -2.67 16.22 -1.84
CA TYR A 123 -3.82 15.43 -2.25
C TYR A 123 -5.05 15.90 -1.48
N ASN A 124 -6.06 16.37 -2.21
CA ASN A 124 -7.35 16.74 -1.63
C ASN A 124 -8.38 15.69 -2.03
N PHE A 125 -9.02 15.09 -1.04
CA PHE A 125 -10.06 14.09 -1.22
C PHE A 125 -11.42 14.70 -0.92
N LYS A 126 -12.39 14.47 -1.80
CA LYS A 126 -13.80 14.70 -1.56
C LYS A 126 -14.49 13.34 -1.53
N LEU A 127 -15.04 12.96 -0.40
CA LEU A 127 -15.76 11.69 -0.26
C LEU A 127 -17.21 11.83 -0.76
N ARG A 128 -17.78 10.72 -1.20
CA ARG A 128 -19.23 10.58 -1.40
C ARG A 128 -19.94 10.71 -0.05
N ASP A 129 -21.17 11.17 -0.08
CA ASP A 129 -22.02 11.34 1.10
C ASP A 129 -23.15 10.28 1.19
N ASP A 130 -23.21 9.37 0.23
CA ASP A 130 -24.23 8.32 0.11
C ASP A 130 -23.72 6.92 0.43
N VAL A 131 -22.48 6.79 0.94
CA VAL A 131 -21.88 5.51 1.31
C VAL A 131 -22.09 5.22 2.78
N THR A 132 -22.52 4.01 3.09
CA THR A 132 -22.73 3.52 4.45
C THR A 132 -21.99 2.22 4.69
N PHE A 133 -21.65 1.95 5.95
CA PHE A 133 -21.20 0.65 6.39
C PHE A 133 -22.34 -0.37 6.36
N SER A 134 -22.02 -1.65 6.54
CA SER A 134 -23.00 -2.76 6.51
C SER A 134 -24.04 -2.70 7.64
N ASP A 135 -23.78 -1.96 8.69
CA ASP A 135 -24.71 -1.68 9.80
C ASP A 135 -25.62 -0.46 9.55
N GLY A 136 -25.36 0.28 8.45
CA GLY A 136 -26.14 1.44 8.04
C GLY A 136 -25.58 2.78 8.51
N GLU A 137 -24.47 2.79 9.29
CA GLU A 137 -23.83 4.04 9.67
C GLU A 137 -23.12 4.68 8.47
N PRO A 138 -23.14 6.02 8.31
CA PRO A 138 -22.52 6.70 7.19
C PRO A 138 -21.00 6.62 7.26
N LEU A 139 -20.35 6.40 6.12
CA LEU A 139 -18.90 6.52 5.98
C LEU A 139 -18.51 8.00 5.85
N THR A 140 -17.61 8.47 6.69
CA THR A 140 -17.24 9.88 6.80
C THR A 140 -15.73 10.10 6.74
N ALA A 141 -15.30 11.36 6.71
CA ALA A 141 -13.89 11.71 6.82
C ALA A 141 -13.26 11.30 8.15
N ASP A 142 -14.05 11.17 9.22
CA ASP A 142 -13.54 10.73 10.52
C ASP A 142 -13.08 9.27 10.48
N ASP A 143 -13.73 8.42 9.69
CA ASP A 143 -13.33 7.02 9.49
C ASP A 143 -12.00 6.92 8.75
N LEU A 144 -11.79 7.80 7.76
CA LEU A 144 -10.50 7.92 7.08
C LEU A 144 -9.40 8.38 8.06
N ILE A 145 -9.69 9.40 8.86
CA ILE A 145 -8.76 9.93 9.87
C ILE A 145 -8.42 8.83 10.88
N PHE A 146 -9.41 8.08 11.35
CA PHE A 146 -9.20 6.93 12.23
C PHE A 146 -8.27 5.89 11.59
N THR A 147 -8.51 5.56 10.33
CA THR A 147 -7.67 4.62 9.56
C THR A 147 -6.21 5.10 9.50
N LEU A 148 -6.01 6.40 9.25
CA LEU A 148 -4.66 6.99 9.24
C LEU A 148 -3.99 6.94 10.62
N TYR A 149 -4.74 7.12 11.70
CA TYR A 149 -4.20 6.97 13.07
C TYR A 149 -3.75 5.54 13.34
N VAL A 150 -4.53 4.54 12.92
CA VAL A 150 -4.13 3.13 13.07
C VAL A 150 -2.82 2.85 12.34
N PHE A 151 -2.70 3.24 11.07
CA PHE A 151 -1.49 3.03 10.29
C PHE A 151 -0.28 3.86 10.78
N ALA A 152 -0.54 5.00 11.42
CA ALA A 152 0.52 5.87 11.95
C ALA A 152 0.95 5.50 13.36
N ASP A 153 0.27 4.60 14.04
CA ASP A 153 0.63 4.15 15.38
C ASP A 153 2.01 3.49 15.39
N THR A 154 2.80 3.75 16.44
CA THR A 154 4.14 3.17 16.57
C THR A 154 4.13 1.68 16.85
N ASP A 155 3.04 1.17 17.45
CA ASP A 155 2.86 -0.24 17.78
C ASP A 155 2.17 -1.02 16.65
N TYR A 156 1.84 -0.33 15.52
CA TYR A 156 1.28 -1.00 14.35
C TYR A 156 2.33 -1.86 13.65
N ASP A 157 2.09 -3.16 13.63
CA ASP A 157 2.97 -4.20 13.06
C ASP A 157 2.53 -4.73 11.69
N GLY A 158 1.56 -4.07 11.06
CA GLY A 158 1.11 -4.40 9.70
C GLY A 158 1.97 -3.77 8.61
N GLY A 159 1.39 -3.54 7.42
CA GLY A 159 2.12 -3.03 6.26
C GLY A 159 2.77 -1.65 6.47
N ALA A 160 4.06 -1.55 6.17
CA ALA A 160 4.88 -0.35 6.38
C ALA A 160 4.62 0.80 5.39
N THR A 161 3.74 0.62 4.42
CA THR A 161 3.59 1.52 3.25
C THR A 161 3.35 2.97 3.64
N LEU A 162 2.47 3.24 4.62
CA LEU A 162 2.16 4.61 5.01
C LEU A 162 3.36 5.29 5.68
N TYR A 163 3.93 4.68 6.69
CA TYR A 163 5.00 5.31 7.46
C TYR A 163 6.38 5.29 6.79
N SER A 164 6.54 4.51 5.72
CA SER A 164 7.71 4.59 4.83
C SER A 164 7.60 5.69 3.77
N THR A 165 6.41 6.30 3.64
CA THR A 165 6.17 7.40 2.70
C THR A 165 6.47 8.74 3.37
N ASN A 166 7.07 9.68 2.63
CA ASN A 166 7.39 11.01 3.15
C ASN A 166 6.15 11.90 3.24
N ILE A 167 5.34 11.69 4.28
CA ILE A 167 4.15 12.48 4.58
C ILE A 167 4.51 13.54 5.62
N LYS A 168 4.24 14.80 5.29
CA LYS A 168 4.53 15.93 6.17
C LYS A 168 3.80 15.78 7.52
N GLY A 169 4.54 15.85 8.61
CA GLY A 169 4.04 15.72 9.98
C GLY A 169 3.99 14.29 10.50
N LEU A 170 4.01 13.26 9.65
CA LEU A 170 3.90 11.86 10.07
C LEU A 170 5.06 11.43 10.98
N LYS A 171 6.29 11.80 10.61
CA LYS A 171 7.50 11.51 11.41
C LYS A 171 7.44 12.17 12.78
N ASN A 172 7.01 13.44 12.82
CA ASN A 172 6.80 14.18 14.07
C ASN A 172 5.74 13.49 14.95
N TYR A 173 4.63 13.06 14.36
CA TYR A 173 3.57 12.35 15.07
C TYR A 173 4.09 11.04 15.67
N ARG A 174 4.68 10.17 14.85
CA ARG A 174 5.17 8.85 15.27
C ARG A 174 6.25 8.90 16.34
N LEU A 175 7.16 9.88 16.27
CA LEU A 175 8.26 10.04 17.22
C LEU A 175 7.90 10.97 18.40
N ASN A 176 6.65 11.43 18.49
CA ASN A 176 6.19 12.41 19.47
C ASN A 176 7.16 13.61 19.58
N SER A 177 7.56 14.13 18.43
CA SER A 177 8.58 15.18 18.28
C SER A 177 8.02 16.33 17.44
N THR A 178 8.54 17.52 17.65
CA THR A 178 8.22 18.70 16.81
C THR A 178 9.27 18.98 15.73
N VAL A 179 10.36 18.24 15.73
CA VAL A 179 11.53 18.49 14.86
C VAL A 179 11.94 17.29 14.02
N ALA A 180 11.28 16.15 14.17
CA ALA A 180 11.67 14.91 13.46
C ALA A 180 11.62 15.05 11.92
N ASP A 181 10.66 15.81 11.38
CA ASP A 181 10.55 16.06 9.93
C ASP A 181 11.69 16.94 9.37
N SER A 182 12.39 17.67 10.23
CA SER A 182 13.51 18.54 9.84
C SER A 182 14.87 17.82 9.92
N ILE A 183 14.92 16.61 10.45
CA ILE A 183 16.16 15.83 10.53
C ILE A 183 16.46 15.24 9.15
N THR A 184 17.58 15.60 8.59
CA THR A 184 18.07 15.11 7.30
C THR A 184 18.98 13.89 7.46
N ASP A 185 19.21 13.16 6.37
CA ASP A 185 20.19 12.06 6.36
C ASP A 185 21.61 12.56 6.71
N GLU A 186 21.95 13.81 6.32
CA GLU A 186 23.22 14.44 6.66
C GLU A 186 23.36 14.68 8.17
N ASP A 187 22.27 15.09 8.84
CA ASP A 187 22.25 15.24 10.32
C ASP A 187 22.49 13.91 11.01
N VAL A 188 21.87 12.84 10.50
CA VAL A 188 22.06 11.48 11.01
C VAL A 188 23.50 11.02 10.79
N GLU A 189 24.05 11.20 9.58
CA GLU A 189 25.46 10.86 9.27
C GLU A 189 26.43 11.62 10.17
N ASN A 190 26.21 12.91 10.41
CA ASN A 190 27.06 13.71 11.28
C ASN A 190 27.05 13.18 12.72
N VAL A 191 25.87 12.86 13.26
CA VAL A 191 25.75 12.27 14.60
C VAL A 191 26.47 10.92 14.69
N LEU A 192 26.31 10.08 13.68
CA LEU A 192 26.97 8.75 13.64
C LEU A 192 28.48 8.86 13.54
N ASN A 193 28.99 9.82 12.76
CA ASN A 193 30.44 10.03 12.58
C ASN A 193 31.09 10.61 13.85
N ASP A 194 30.38 11.43 14.60
CA ASP A 194 30.87 12.07 15.84
C ASP A 194 30.52 11.25 17.10
N MET A 195 29.88 10.09 16.95
CA MET A 195 29.45 9.27 18.09
C MET A 195 30.63 8.67 18.82
N PRO A 196 30.77 8.88 20.15
CA PRO A 196 31.81 8.22 20.93
C PRO A 196 31.68 6.69 20.87
N ASP A 197 32.81 5.98 20.77
CA ASP A 197 32.87 4.52 20.69
C ASP A 197 32.06 3.82 21.79
N GLU A 198 32.14 4.33 23.03
CA GLU A 198 31.37 3.78 24.17
C GLU A 198 29.85 3.88 23.95
N LEU A 199 29.38 4.99 23.38
CA LEU A 199 27.96 5.18 23.05
C LEU A 199 27.57 4.30 21.86
N ALA A 200 28.40 4.19 20.86
CA ALA A 200 28.17 3.33 19.70
C ALA A 200 28.01 1.87 20.12
N GLU A 201 28.89 1.35 20.97
CA GLU A 201 28.80 -0.01 21.49
C GLU A 201 27.54 -0.21 22.35
N LYS A 202 27.14 0.79 23.14
CA LYS A 202 25.92 0.72 23.92
C LYS A 202 24.67 0.72 23.03
N VAL A 203 24.61 1.56 22.01
CA VAL A 203 23.52 1.56 21.02
C VAL A 203 23.44 0.21 20.30
N LYS A 204 24.59 -0.34 19.90
CA LYS A 204 24.67 -1.66 19.30
C LYS A 204 24.09 -2.73 20.24
N SER A 205 24.56 -2.81 21.48
CA SER A 205 24.19 -3.87 22.42
C SER A 205 22.74 -3.75 22.92
N ASP A 206 22.28 -2.54 23.20
CA ASP A 206 21.03 -2.31 23.91
C ASP A 206 19.83 -2.13 22.96
N LEU A 207 20.06 -1.72 21.71
CA LEU A 207 19.02 -1.43 20.72
C LEU A 207 19.14 -2.29 19.46
N ILE A 208 20.31 -2.27 18.78
CA ILE A 208 20.43 -2.84 17.46
C ILE A 208 20.45 -4.38 17.52
N MET A 209 21.30 -4.96 18.34
CA MET A 209 21.44 -6.42 18.42
C MET A 209 20.18 -7.13 18.92
N PRO A 210 19.46 -6.64 19.95
CA PRO A 210 18.18 -7.23 20.32
C PRO A 210 17.16 -7.18 19.19
N LEU A 211 17.06 -6.07 18.46
CA LEU A 211 16.16 -5.93 17.32
C LEU A 211 16.52 -6.90 16.19
N LEU A 212 17.78 -6.94 15.79
CA LEU A 212 18.24 -7.84 14.72
C LEU A 212 18.07 -9.31 15.09
N SER A 213 18.29 -9.66 16.35
CA SER A 213 18.08 -11.04 16.85
C SER A 213 16.61 -11.42 16.87
N SER A 214 15.70 -10.49 17.28
CA SER A 214 14.27 -10.81 17.37
C SER A 214 13.57 -10.84 16.00
N GLU A 215 13.95 -9.93 15.11
CA GLU A 215 13.24 -9.77 13.82
C GLU A 215 13.90 -10.56 12.67
N TYR A 216 15.21 -10.77 12.73
CA TYR A 216 15.99 -11.32 11.61
C TYR A 216 16.83 -12.54 11.98
N ASP A 217 16.74 -13.05 13.21
CA ASP A 217 17.52 -14.21 13.72
C ASP A 217 19.05 -14.01 13.57
N TRP A 218 19.51 -12.75 13.70
CA TRP A 218 20.93 -12.41 13.61
C TRP A 218 21.66 -12.66 14.92
N ALA A 219 22.85 -13.28 14.82
CA ALA A 219 23.80 -13.40 15.92
C ALA A 219 24.87 -12.29 15.89
N GLU A 220 25.62 -12.13 16.96
CA GLU A 220 26.72 -11.14 17.00
C GLU A 220 27.82 -11.42 15.96
N SER A 221 28.04 -12.70 15.62
CA SER A 221 28.95 -13.12 14.55
C SER A 221 28.53 -12.60 13.16
N ASP A 222 27.25 -12.42 12.91
CA ASP A 222 26.73 -11.91 11.65
C ASP A 222 27.02 -10.41 11.52
N TRP A 223 26.95 -9.68 12.64
CA TRP A 223 27.33 -8.28 12.70
C TRP A 223 28.80 -8.04 12.35
N GLU A 224 29.70 -8.87 12.88
CA GLU A 224 31.13 -8.73 12.58
C GLU A 224 31.44 -9.06 11.10
N SER A 225 30.76 -10.03 10.51
CA SER A 225 30.91 -10.34 9.08
C SER A 225 30.32 -9.28 8.14
N TYR A 226 29.36 -8.50 8.63
CA TYR A 226 28.76 -7.41 7.84
C TYR A 226 29.65 -6.18 7.71
N LYS A 227 30.59 -5.98 8.66
CA LYS A 227 31.54 -4.85 8.66
C LYS A 227 32.70 -5.00 7.64
N GLU A 228 32.97 -6.23 7.18
CA GLU A 228 34.00 -6.53 6.17
C GLU A 228 33.47 -6.37 4.73
#